data_1e167baf151f719ad583598d49144909
#
_entry.id   1e167baf151f719ad583598d49144909
#
_cell.length_a   1.000
_cell.length_b   1.000
_cell.length_c   1.000
_cell.angle_alpha   90.00
_cell.angle_beta   90.00
_cell.angle_gamma   90.00
#
_symmetry.space_group_name_H-M   'P 1'
#
loop_
_entity.id
_entity.type
_entity.pdbx_description
1 polymer ?
#
loop_
_entity_poly.entity_id
_entity_poly.type
_entity_poly.pdbx_seq_one_letter_code
_entity_poly.pdbx_strand_id
1 'polypeptide(L)'
;PRYLMGVGKPEDLVEAIFNGVDMFDCVLPTRNARNGLLFTQFGDLKIRNTRYSSDKRPVDKSCKCPVCNEGDNSDQPYYSRAYLHHLQKINEMLGSILTTSHNLWFYLDLLKQIREAIKAGTLKKWRKNFYDKRSIGV
;
A
#
# COMPACT_ATOMS: atom_id res chain seq x y z
N PRO A 1 -10.51 23.76 5.33
CA PRO A 1 -10.23 22.34 5.21
C PRO A 1 -10.84 21.53 6.36
N ARG A 2 -11.30 20.32 6.08
CA ARG A 2 -11.86 19.38 7.05
C ARG A 2 -10.81 18.33 7.39
N TYR A 3 -10.49 18.24 8.68
CA TYR A 3 -9.51 17.32 9.20
C TYR A 3 -10.20 16.18 9.97
N LEU A 4 -9.96 14.93 9.56
CA LEU A 4 -10.47 13.73 10.23
C LEU A 4 -9.31 12.98 10.90
N MET A 5 -9.29 13.02 12.23
CA MET A 5 -8.23 12.44 13.06
C MET A 5 -8.38 10.93 13.21
N GLY A 6 -7.25 10.23 13.23
CA GLY A 6 -7.17 8.80 13.59
C GLY A 6 -7.77 7.80 12.60
N VAL A 7 -8.18 8.24 11.41
CA VAL A 7 -8.73 7.38 10.35
C VAL A 7 -7.68 7.08 9.31
N GLY A 8 -7.53 5.80 8.95
CA GLY A 8 -6.41 5.44 8.12
C GLY A 8 -6.48 4.15 7.31
N LYS A 9 -7.58 3.42 7.26
CA LYS A 9 -7.71 2.36 6.25
C LYS A 9 -7.84 2.99 4.86
N PRO A 10 -7.26 2.39 3.80
CA PRO A 10 -7.37 2.93 2.45
C PRO A 10 -8.82 3.20 2.03
N GLU A 11 -9.73 2.30 2.34
CA GLU A 11 -11.16 2.43 2.04
C GLU A 11 -11.79 3.61 2.77
N ASP A 12 -11.48 3.76 4.06
CA ASP A 12 -12.02 4.85 4.89
C ASP A 12 -11.54 6.21 4.37
N LEU A 13 -10.28 6.31 3.92
CA LEU A 13 -9.74 7.53 3.30
C LEU A 13 -10.48 7.88 2.01
N VAL A 14 -10.71 6.88 1.14
CA VAL A 14 -11.44 7.08 -0.13
C VAL A 14 -12.85 7.56 0.15
N GLU A 15 -13.58 6.95 1.09
CA GLU A 15 -14.94 7.34 1.44
C GLU A 15 -15.00 8.73 2.10
N ALA A 16 -14.08 9.00 3.02
CA ALA A 16 -14.02 10.29 3.70
C ALA A 16 -13.73 11.43 2.71
N ILE A 17 -12.79 11.25 1.78
CA ILE A 17 -12.49 12.25 0.74
C ILE A 17 -13.70 12.43 -0.19
N PHE A 18 -14.37 11.35 -0.56
CA PHE A 18 -15.57 11.43 -1.39
C PHE A 18 -16.69 12.23 -0.71
N ASN A 19 -16.72 12.25 0.62
CA ASN A 19 -17.64 13.02 1.45
C ASN A 19 -17.07 14.40 1.87
N GLY A 20 -15.93 14.83 1.32
CA GLY A 20 -15.40 16.19 1.47
C GLY A 20 -14.42 16.37 2.63
N VAL A 21 -13.76 15.34 3.11
CA VAL A 21 -12.63 15.44 4.04
C VAL A 21 -11.34 15.71 3.27
N ASP A 22 -10.49 16.61 3.79
CA ASP A 22 -9.29 17.10 3.11
C ASP A 22 -8.00 16.54 3.72
N MET A 23 -7.98 16.29 5.03
CA MET A 23 -6.76 15.98 5.79
C MET A 23 -6.98 14.83 6.76
N PHE A 24 -5.91 14.02 6.95
CA PHE A 24 -5.92 12.85 7.80
C PHE A 24 -4.59 12.70 8.54
N ASP A 25 -4.63 12.04 9.69
CA ASP A 25 -3.47 11.43 10.34
C ASP A 25 -3.80 10.02 10.81
N CYS A 26 -2.86 9.12 10.69
CA CYS A 26 -3.03 7.77 11.23
C CYS A 26 -1.72 6.99 11.30
N VAL A 27 -1.59 6.17 12.33
CA VAL A 27 -0.44 5.26 12.51
C VAL A 27 -0.55 3.96 11.71
N LEU A 28 -1.71 3.68 11.08
CA LEU A 28 -1.96 2.39 10.42
C LEU A 28 -0.90 2.02 9.36
N PRO A 29 -0.44 2.93 8.49
CA PRO A 29 0.55 2.56 7.49
C PRO A 29 1.81 1.96 8.10
N THR A 30 2.36 2.60 9.12
CA THR A 30 3.61 2.19 9.76
C THR A 30 3.41 1.07 10.78
N ARG A 31 2.35 1.15 11.61
CA ARG A 31 2.04 0.10 12.59
C ARG A 31 1.73 -1.23 11.92
N ASN A 32 0.89 -1.22 10.90
CA ASN A 32 0.53 -2.43 10.16
C ASN A 32 1.72 -3.03 9.42
N ALA A 33 2.58 -2.21 8.84
CA ALA A 33 3.81 -2.67 8.19
C ALA A 33 4.71 -3.45 9.16
N ARG A 34 4.97 -2.91 10.34
CA ARG A 34 5.77 -3.60 11.38
C ARG A 34 5.15 -4.93 11.81
N ASN A 35 3.83 -5.05 11.73
CA ASN A 35 3.09 -6.28 12.02
C ASN A 35 2.94 -7.21 10.79
N GLY A 36 3.56 -6.84 9.66
CA GLY A 36 3.55 -7.64 8.45
C GLY A 36 2.27 -7.53 7.61
N LEU A 37 1.47 -6.46 7.81
CA LEU A 37 0.33 -6.15 6.95
C LEU A 37 0.71 -5.05 5.95
N LEU A 38 0.64 -5.40 4.66
CA LEU A 38 0.97 -4.53 3.53
C LEU A 38 -0.30 -4.20 2.74
N PHE A 39 -0.38 -2.97 2.28
CA PHE A 39 -1.49 -2.51 1.45
C PHE A 39 -1.12 -2.58 -0.03
N THR A 40 -2.01 -3.11 -0.86
CA THR A 40 -1.86 -3.15 -2.32
C THR A 40 -3.12 -2.62 -2.99
N GLN A 41 -3.07 -2.35 -4.28
CA GLN A 41 -4.28 -1.98 -5.02
C GLN A 41 -5.33 -3.10 -5.08
N PHE A 42 -4.92 -4.34 -4.83
CA PHE A 42 -5.79 -5.53 -4.86
C PHE A 42 -6.27 -5.98 -3.47
N GLY A 43 -5.91 -5.26 -2.42
CA GLY A 43 -6.29 -5.59 -1.05
C GLY A 43 -5.10 -5.69 -0.10
N ASP A 44 -5.37 -6.26 1.07
CA ASP A 44 -4.41 -6.38 2.16
C ASP A 44 -3.61 -7.67 2.04
N LEU A 45 -2.29 -7.56 2.14
CA LEU A 45 -1.36 -8.69 2.06
C LEU A 45 -0.72 -8.92 3.44
N LYS A 46 -1.01 -10.07 4.06
CA LYS A 46 -0.40 -10.48 5.34
C LYS A 46 0.87 -11.28 5.05
N ILE A 47 2.03 -10.59 4.99
CA ILE A 47 3.29 -11.18 4.53
C ILE A 47 3.79 -12.32 5.41
N ARG A 48 3.36 -12.41 6.67
CA ARG A 48 3.70 -13.52 7.58
C ARG A 48 3.00 -14.83 7.24
N ASN A 49 2.02 -14.81 6.31
CA ASN A 49 1.33 -16.03 5.89
C ASN A 49 2.28 -16.95 5.13
N THR A 50 2.27 -18.24 5.47
CA THR A 50 3.16 -19.27 4.92
C THR A 50 3.06 -19.40 3.39
N ARG A 51 1.93 -19.06 2.77
CA ARG A 51 1.78 -19.06 1.31
C ARG A 51 2.81 -18.18 0.58
N TYR A 52 3.44 -17.22 1.27
CA TYR A 52 4.45 -16.33 0.71
C TYR A 52 5.89 -16.81 0.89
N SER A 53 6.12 -17.93 1.58
CA SER A 53 7.46 -18.43 1.90
C SER A 53 8.34 -18.72 0.68
N SER A 54 7.73 -19.02 -0.46
CA SER A 54 8.42 -19.26 -1.74
C SER A 54 7.94 -18.33 -2.88
N ASP A 55 7.13 -17.31 -2.58
CA ASP A 55 6.58 -16.39 -3.58
C ASP A 55 7.64 -15.37 -4.03
N LYS A 56 8.16 -15.54 -5.24
CA LYS A 56 9.20 -14.68 -5.81
C LYS A 56 8.66 -13.35 -6.38
N ARG A 57 7.35 -13.13 -6.40
CA ARG A 57 6.75 -11.89 -6.92
C ARG A 57 7.02 -10.71 -5.98
N PRO A 58 7.03 -9.45 -6.49
CA PRO A 58 7.00 -8.25 -5.64
C PRO A 58 5.69 -8.18 -4.85
N VAL A 59 5.63 -7.28 -3.85
CA VAL A 59 4.41 -7.04 -3.07
C VAL A 59 3.25 -6.67 -4.01
N ASP A 60 3.49 -5.73 -4.93
CA ASP A 60 2.54 -5.31 -5.96
C ASP A 60 3.31 -4.97 -7.24
N LYS A 61 3.01 -5.65 -8.35
CA LYS A 61 3.70 -5.46 -9.64
C LYS A 61 3.49 -4.06 -10.24
N SER A 62 2.42 -3.39 -9.88
CA SER A 62 2.12 -2.04 -10.39
C SER A 62 2.67 -0.93 -9.50
N CYS A 63 3.15 -1.28 -8.30
CA CYS A 63 3.70 -0.32 -7.35
C CYS A 63 5.11 0.11 -7.77
N LYS A 64 5.33 1.42 -7.81
CA LYS A 64 6.62 2.02 -8.17
C LYS A 64 7.49 2.38 -6.97
N CYS A 65 7.18 1.84 -5.78
CA CYS A 65 8.02 2.08 -4.61
C CYS A 65 9.37 1.37 -4.73
N PRO A 66 10.40 1.81 -4.00
CA PRO A 66 11.73 1.19 -4.04
C PRO A 66 11.76 -0.29 -3.62
N VAL A 67 10.69 -0.79 -3.00
CA VAL A 67 10.58 -2.19 -2.56
C VAL A 67 10.04 -3.09 -3.67
N CYS A 68 9.13 -2.56 -4.51
CA CYS A 68 8.42 -3.33 -5.53
C CYS A 68 9.00 -3.16 -6.93
N ASN A 69 9.72 -2.06 -7.17
CA ASN A 69 10.21 -1.70 -8.49
C ASN A 69 11.67 -2.09 -8.62
N GLU A 70 12.00 -2.73 -9.75
CA GLU A 70 13.35 -2.79 -10.25
C GLU A 70 13.69 -1.36 -10.69
N GLY A 71 14.66 -0.69 -10.01
CA GLY A 71 15.10 0.65 -10.41
C GLY A 71 15.49 0.69 -11.88
N ASP A 72 15.66 1.89 -12.45
CA ASP A 72 16.05 2.07 -13.86
C ASP A 72 17.37 1.36 -14.24
N ASN A 73 18.13 0.90 -13.25
CA ASN A 73 19.28 0.01 -13.41
C ASN A 73 18.84 -1.42 -13.10
N SER A 74 18.90 -2.29 -14.12
CA SER A 74 18.59 -3.73 -14.06
C SER A 74 19.36 -4.53 -12.99
N ASP A 75 20.31 -3.91 -12.31
CA ASP A 75 21.15 -4.50 -11.27
C ASP A 75 20.53 -4.44 -9.85
N GLN A 76 19.40 -3.77 -9.66
CA GLN A 76 18.69 -3.75 -8.38
C GLN A 76 17.31 -4.44 -8.50
N PRO A 77 17.26 -5.76 -8.29
CA PRO A 77 15.99 -6.48 -8.30
C PRO A 77 15.09 -6.00 -7.15
N TYR A 78 13.77 -6.05 -7.36
CA TYR A 78 12.79 -5.81 -6.31
C TYR A 78 12.94 -6.80 -5.15
N TYR A 79 12.44 -6.44 -3.97
CA TYR A 79 12.36 -7.36 -2.84
C TYR A 79 11.14 -8.28 -3.00
N SER A 80 11.39 -9.60 -3.09
CA SER A 80 10.34 -10.59 -3.26
C SER A 80 9.47 -10.75 -1.99
N ARG A 81 8.24 -11.22 -2.16
CA ARG A 81 7.37 -11.58 -1.03
C ARG A 81 8.03 -12.64 -0.14
N ALA A 82 8.73 -13.63 -0.72
CA ALA A 82 9.46 -14.65 0.03
C ALA A 82 10.54 -14.04 0.92
N TYR A 83 11.31 -13.09 0.39
CA TYR A 83 12.34 -12.41 1.18
C TYR A 83 11.75 -11.58 2.32
N LEU A 84 10.71 -10.79 2.04
CA LEU A 84 10.02 -10.01 3.07
C LEU A 84 9.34 -10.92 4.11
N HIS A 85 8.77 -12.05 3.69
CA HIS A 85 8.24 -13.07 4.60
C HIS A 85 9.31 -13.59 5.54
N HIS A 86 10.47 -13.96 5.01
CA HIS A 86 11.62 -14.43 5.80
C HIS A 86 12.03 -13.39 6.84
N LEU A 87 12.28 -12.13 6.43
CA LEU A 87 12.68 -11.07 7.34
C LEU A 87 11.65 -10.82 8.46
N GLN A 88 10.37 -10.85 8.12
CA GLN A 88 9.28 -10.68 9.09
C GLN A 88 9.17 -11.88 10.05
N LYS A 89 9.47 -13.08 9.59
CA LYS A 89 9.46 -14.31 10.42
C LYS A 89 10.55 -14.29 11.49
N ILE A 90 11.75 -13.86 11.12
CA ILE A 90 12.90 -13.81 12.04
C ILE A 90 12.98 -12.48 12.82
N ASN A 91 11.97 -11.60 12.65
CA ASN A 91 11.90 -10.27 13.27
C ASN A 91 13.11 -9.38 12.95
N GLU A 92 13.63 -9.48 11.71
CA GLU A 92 14.73 -8.64 11.26
C GLU A 92 14.26 -7.20 11.03
N MET A 93 15.03 -6.22 11.51
CA MET A 93 14.69 -4.80 11.42
C MET A 93 14.49 -4.33 9.97
N LEU A 94 15.30 -4.85 9.03
CA LEU A 94 15.18 -4.54 7.60
C LEU A 94 13.79 -4.87 7.07
N GLY A 95 13.17 -5.95 7.52
CA GLY A 95 11.80 -6.30 7.15
C GLY A 95 10.80 -5.20 7.51
N SER A 96 10.92 -4.64 8.72
CA SER A 96 10.06 -3.53 9.16
C SER A 96 10.33 -2.24 8.38
N ILE A 97 11.58 -1.95 8.04
CA ILE A 97 11.97 -0.77 7.24
C ILE A 97 11.36 -0.87 5.83
N LEU A 98 11.57 -1.98 5.14
CA LEU A 98 11.08 -2.19 3.77
C LEU A 98 9.55 -2.16 3.71
N THR A 99 8.88 -2.89 4.60
CA THR A 99 7.41 -2.93 4.63
C THR A 99 6.80 -1.57 4.98
N THR A 100 7.43 -0.80 5.85
CA THR A 100 7.01 0.58 6.17
C THR A 100 7.17 1.50 4.96
N SER A 101 8.31 1.44 4.27
CA SER A 101 8.56 2.23 3.05
C SER A 101 7.51 1.93 1.98
N HIS A 102 7.18 0.65 1.77
CA HIS A 102 6.12 0.26 0.84
C HIS A 102 4.75 0.86 1.22
N ASN A 103 4.33 0.70 2.48
CA ASN A 103 3.03 1.20 2.94
C ASN A 103 2.92 2.71 2.86
N LEU A 104 3.97 3.45 3.24
CA LEU A 104 3.98 4.91 3.11
C LEU A 104 3.87 5.36 1.65
N TRP A 105 4.61 4.71 0.75
CA TRP A 105 4.50 4.96 -0.68
C TRP A 105 3.07 4.71 -1.19
N PHE A 106 2.47 3.57 -0.82
CA PHE A 106 1.11 3.24 -1.21
C PHE A 106 0.11 4.34 -0.82
N TYR A 107 0.18 4.84 0.41
CA TYR A 107 -0.71 5.90 0.89
C TYR A 107 -0.49 7.23 0.16
N LEU A 108 0.76 7.61 -0.06
CA LEU A 108 1.09 8.84 -0.80
C LEU A 108 0.62 8.77 -2.26
N ASP A 109 0.81 7.63 -2.90
CA ASP A 109 0.36 7.40 -4.27
C ASP A 109 -1.17 7.35 -4.37
N LEU A 110 -1.85 6.68 -3.43
CA LEU A 110 -3.31 6.67 -3.32
C LEU A 110 -3.87 8.09 -3.26
N LEU A 111 -3.36 8.91 -2.36
CA LEU A 111 -3.80 10.31 -2.22
C LEU A 111 -3.45 11.16 -3.45
N LYS A 112 -2.33 10.89 -4.11
CA LYS A 112 -1.97 11.54 -5.37
C LYS A 112 -3.00 11.21 -6.46
N GLN A 113 -3.32 9.94 -6.66
CA GLN A 113 -4.31 9.49 -7.65
C GLN A 113 -5.70 10.11 -7.38
N ILE A 114 -6.12 10.19 -6.11
CA ILE A 114 -7.38 10.82 -5.73
C ILE A 114 -7.37 12.31 -6.09
N ARG A 115 -6.29 13.05 -5.77
CA ARG A 115 -6.17 14.46 -6.14
C ARG A 115 -6.24 14.68 -7.66
N GLU A 116 -5.60 13.82 -8.43
CA GLU A 116 -5.66 13.87 -9.90
C GLU A 116 -7.10 13.59 -10.41
N ALA A 117 -7.78 12.61 -9.82
CA ALA A 117 -9.16 12.29 -10.16
C ALA A 117 -10.15 13.42 -9.81
N ILE A 118 -9.92 14.15 -8.70
CA ILE A 118 -10.70 15.33 -8.33
C ILE A 118 -10.49 16.44 -9.36
N LYS A 119 -9.22 16.77 -9.69
CA LYS A 119 -8.89 17.80 -10.68
C LYS A 119 -9.49 17.50 -12.06
N ALA A 120 -9.52 16.24 -12.45
CA ALA A 120 -10.10 15.77 -13.72
C ALA A 120 -11.63 15.62 -13.68
N GLY A 121 -12.29 15.83 -12.55
CA GLY A 121 -13.75 15.59 -12.42
C GLY A 121 -14.15 14.10 -12.51
N THR A 122 -13.23 13.17 -12.32
CA THR A 122 -13.43 11.72 -12.53
C THR A 122 -13.48 10.90 -11.25
N LEU A 123 -13.56 11.55 -10.09
CA LEU A 123 -13.47 10.89 -8.78
C LEU A 123 -14.47 9.73 -8.61
N LYS A 124 -15.70 9.88 -9.10
CA LYS A 124 -16.75 8.85 -9.03
C LYS A 124 -16.35 7.56 -9.78
N LYS A 125 -15.78 7.72 -10.98
CA LYS A 125 -15.29 6.61 -11.81
C LYS A 125 -14.04 5.98 -11.18
N TRP A 126 -13.13 6.80 -10.68
CA TRP A 126 -11.91 6.36 -10.01
C TRP A 126 -12.24 5.53 -8.75
N ARG A 127 -13.17 6.00 -7.90
CA ARG A 127 -13.64 5.28 -6.70
C ARG A 127 -14.21 3.91 -7.05
N LYS A 128 -15.05 3.80 -8.08
CA LYS A 128 -15.56 2.51 -8.53
C LYS A 128 -14.43 1.57 -8.93
N ASN A 129 -13.48 2.04 -9.75
CA ASN A 129 -12.33 1.25 -10.18
C ASN A 129 -11.44 0.81 -9.00
N PHE A 130 -11.28 1.65 -7.98
CA PHE A 130 -10.57 1.30 -6.75
C PHE A 130 -11.20 0.08 -6.06
N TYR A 131 -12.52 0.07 -5.87
CA TYR A 131 -13.22 -1.07 -5.27
C TYR A 131 -13.24 -2.30 -6.16
N ASP A 132 -13.42 -2.14 -7.47
CA ASP A 132 -13.37 -3.24 -8.44
C ASP A 132 -12.02 -3.97 -8.36
N LYS A 133 -10.90 -3.24 -8.28
CA LYS A 133 -9.57 -3.84 -8.11
C LYS A 133 -9.43 -4.56 -6.78
N ARG A 134 -9.86 -3.96 -5.67
CA ARG A 134 -9.75 -4.58 -4.34
C ARG A 134 -10.64 -5.81 -4.19
N SER A 135 -11.71 -5.93 -4.94
CA SER A 135 -12.57 -7.12 -4.96
C SER A 135 -11.91 -8.35 -5.62
N ILE A 136 -10.85 -8.15 -6.42
CA ILE A 136 -10.09 -9.24 -7.06
C ILE A 136 -9.30 -10.04 -5.99
N GLY A 137 -8.79 -9.34 -4.96
CA GLY A 137 -7.97 -9.93 -3.92
C GLY A 137 -6.49 -10.08 -4.33
N VAL A 138 -5.64 -10.45 -3.37
CA VAL A 138 -4.18 -10.60 -3.51
C VAL A 138 -3.77 -12.05 -3.72
#